data_c6cc6d88bf90cd0a8bce63963977ab9d
#
_entry.id   c6cc6d88bf90cd0a8bce63963977ab9d
#
_cell.length_a   1.000
_cell.length_b   1.000
_cell.length_c   1.000
_cell.angle_alpha   90.00
_cell.angle_beta   90.00
_cell.angle_gamma   90.00
#
_symmetry.space_group_name_H-M   'P 1'
#
loop_
_entity.id
_entity.type
_entity.pdbx_description
1 polymer ?
#
loop_
_entity_poly.entity_id
_entity_poly.type
_entity_poly.pdbx_seq_one_letter_code
_entity_poly.pdbx_strand_id
1 'polypeptide(L)'
;YIALEQADLAALRTWVDYPVDLPRGSGSVRLWLGIAAKQLTTVTADIKLADLQLRAAKDAPLLDLQRFEGRLVGKRFAEGYEAEAKGLTLQTRDGVRLDPTDFRLRWEAPAANRLARGEFSASGLDLAALTGLAANLPLDPKVRQKIATWAPRGRLLDVAASWTGEAGALQSWKVKGRFERLGLVLA
;
A
#
# COMPACT_ATOMS: atom_id res chain seq x y z
N TYR A 1 -9.56 -21.59 -3.01
CA TYR A 1 -8.13 -21.51 -3.23
C TYR A 1 -7.81 -21.52 -4.72
N ILE A 2 -6.95 -20.63 -5.15
CA ILE A 2 -6.47 -20.52 -6.53
C ILE A 2 -4.95 -20.37 -6.47
N ALA A 3 -4.22 -21.16 -7.26
CA ALA A 3 -2.77 -21.02 -7.41
C ALA A 3 -2.45 -20.82 -8.89
N LEU A 4 -1.73 -19.76 -9.20
CA LEU A 4 -1.23 -19.43 -10.51
C LEU A 4 0.28 -19.41 -10.44
N GLU A 5 0.93 -20.29 -11.18
CA GLU A 5 2.38 -20.30 -11.33
C GLU A 5 2.72 -19.74 -12.72
N GLN A 6 3.68 -18.83 -12.78
CA GLN A 6 4.08 -18.15 -14.02
C GLN A 6 2.92 -17.41 -14.72
N ALA A 7 2.03 -16.80 -13.92
CA ALA A 7 0.91 -16.02 -14.45
C ALA A 7 1.41 -14.79 -15.21
N ASP A 8 0.83 -14.54 -16.38
CA ASP A 8 0.89 -13.25 -17.06
C ASP A 8 -0.30 -12.41 -16.57
N LEU A 9 -0.02 -11.39 -15.76
CA LEU A 9 -1.05 -10.55 -15.16
C LEU A 9 -1.77 -9.68 -16.21
N ALA A 10 -1.08 -9.29 -17.28
CA ALA A 10 -1.71 -8.54 -18.36
C ALA A 10 -2.73 -9.39 -19.12
N ALA A 11 -2.41 -10.66 -19.38
CA ALA A 11 -3.33 -11.60 -20.01
C ALA A 11 -4.55 -11.91 -19.12
N LEU A 12 -4.37 -11.99 -17.81
CA LEU A 12 -5.46 -12.23 -16.86
C LEU A 12 -6.47 -11.08 -16.77
N ARG A 13 -6.13 -9.88 -17.21
CA ARG A 13 -7.01 -8.71 -17.21
C ARG A 13 -8.33 -8.94 -17.98
N THR A 14 -8.34 -9.83 -18.95
CA THR A 14 -9.55 -10.22 -19.68
C THR A 14 -10.58 -10.91 -18.79
N TRP A 15 -10.15 -11.50 -17.68
CA TRP A 15 -10.97 -12.32 -16.78
C TRP A 15 -11.17 -11.71 -15.40
N VAL A 16 -10.27 -10.79 -14.99
CA VAL A 16 -10.24 -10.20 -13.65
C VAL A 16 -10.08 -8.69 -13.75
N ASP A 17 -11.04 -7.95 -13.20
CA ASP A 17 -10.92 -6.51 -13.03
C ASP A 17 -10.02 -6.20 -11.84
N TYR A 18 -8.85 -5.65 -12.11
CA TYR A 18 -7.94 -5.17 -11.07
C TYR A 18 -8.35 -3.76 -10.63
N PRO A 19 -8.25 -3.44 -9.34
CA PRO A 19 -8.49 -2.08 -8.84
C PRO A 19 -7.40 -1.08 -9.25
N VAL A 20 -6.35 -1.56 -9.92
CA VAL A 20 -5.20 -0.79 -10.40
C VAL A 20 -4.90 -1.16 -11.85
N ASP A 21 -4.26 -0.27 -12.58
CA ASP A 21 -3.83 -0.56 -13.93
C ASP A 21 -2.52 -1.37 -13.91
N LEU A 22 -2.56 -2.59 -14.47
CA LEU A 22 -1.44 -3.55 -14.53
C LEU A 22 -1.14 -3.92 -15.99
N PRO A 23 -0.45 -3.04 -16.73
CA PRO A 23 -0.17 -3.32 -18.15
C PRO A 23 0.84 -4.44 -18.37
N ARG A 24 1.67 -4.74 -17.37
CA ARG A 24 2.69 -5.80 -17.45
C ARG A 24 2.96 -6.39 -16.07
N GLY A 25 3.31 -7.66 -16.03
CA GLY A 25 3.75 -8.35 -14.83
C GLY A 25 3.64 -9.85 -14.99
N SER A 26 4.60 -10.56 -14.43
CA SER A 26 4.61 -12.02 -14.43
C SER A 26 5.01 -12.55 -13.05
N GLY A 27 4.64 -13.78 -12.75
CA GLY A 27 5.05 -14.41 -11.51
C GLY A 27 4.03 -15.38 -10.95
N SER A 28 4.13 -15.66 -9.65
CA SER A 28 3.22 -16.57 -8.95
C SER A 28 2.29 -15.80 -8.02
N VAL A 29 1.04 -16.23 -8.00
CA VAL A 29 -0.01 -15.71 -7.13
C VAL A 29 -0.77 -16.89 -6.54
N ARG A 30 -0.90 -16.92 -5.21
CA ARG A 30 -1.76 -17.86 -4.49
C ARG A 30 -2.83 -17.07 -3.77
N LEU A 31 -4.09 -17.40 -4.02
CA LEU A 31 -5.25 -16.71 -3.49
C LEU A 31 -6.08 -17.64 -2.62
N TRP A 32 -6.50 -17.14 -1.48
CA TRP A 32 -7.52 -17.72 -0.61
C TRP A 32 -8.66 -16.73 -0.47
N LEU A 33 -9.86 -17.16 -0.79
CA LEU A 33 -11.07 -16.35 -0.74
C LEU A 33 -11.98 -16.86 0.36
N GLY A 34 -12.34 -16.00 1.30
CA GLY A 34 -13.32 -16.26 2.33
C GLY A 34 -14.68 -15.67 1.92
N ILE A 35 -15.71 -16.51 1.90
CA ILE A 35 -17.07 -16.10 1.55
C ILE A 35 -17.97 -16.38 2.75
N ALA A 36 -18.73 -15.38 3.19
CA ALA A 36 -19.78 -15.52 4.19
C ALA A 36 -21.03 -14.79 3.71
N ALA A 37 -22.20 -15.37 3.96
CA ALA A 37 -23.50 -14.84 3.51
C ALA A 37 -23.53 -14.45 2.02
N LYS A 38 -22.91 -15.28 1.14
CA LYS A 38 -22.77 -15.05 -0.30
C LYS A 38 -21.95 -13.79 -0.68
N GLN A 39 -21.20 -13.23 0.24
CA GLN A 39 -20.34 -12.08 -0.01
C GLN A 39 -18.88 -12.42 0.26
N LEU A 40 -17.99 -11.87 -0.55
CA LEU A 40 -16.55 -11.96 -0.33
C LEU A 40 -16.19 -11.11 0.90
N THR A 41 -15.70 -11.78 1.95
CA THR A 41 -15.36 -11.15 3.23
C THR A 41 -13.86 -11.05 3.47
N THR A 42 -13.10 -11.99 2.92
CA THR A 42 -11.64 -12.04 3.11
C THR A 42 -10.95 -12.47 1.83
N VAL A 43 -9.89 -11.79 1.50
CA VAL A 43 -8.95 -12.17 0.42
C VAL A 43 -7.57 -12.25 1.03
N THR A 44 -6.88 -13.37 0.85
CA THR A 44 -5.46 -13.50 1.16
C THR A 44 -4.72 -13.81 -0.12
N ALA A 45 -3.63 -13.11 -0.39
CA ALA A 45 -2.81 -13.31 -1.56
C ALA A 45 -1.33 -13.42 -1.16
N ASP A 46 -0.68 -14.54 -1.49
CA ASP A 46 0.77 -14.63 -1.53
C ASP A 46 1.23 -14.30 -2.94
N ILE A 47 2.09 -13.31 -3.07
CA ILE A 47 2.53 -12.78 -4.37
C ILE A 47 4.05 -12.80 -4.46
N LYS A 48 4.55 -13.21 -5.63
CA LYS A 48 5.94 -13.10 -6.06
C LYS A 48 5.94 -12.71 -7.52
N LEU A 49 6.08 -11.43 -7.78
CA LEU A 49 5.96 -10.84 -9.11
C LEU A 49 7.28 -10.25 -9.57
N ALA A 50 7.54 -10.36 -10.86
CA ALA A 50 8.67 -9.79 -11.55
C ALA A 50 8.20 -8.96 -12.74
N ASP A 51 9.02 -7.99 -13.16
CA ASP A 51 8.76 -7.14 -14.30
C ASP A 51 7.37 -6.51 -14.29
N LEU A 52 6.93 -6.08 -13.10
CA LEU A 52 5.60 -5.54 -12.87
C LEU A 52 5.56 -4.06 -13.21
N GLN A 53 4.65 -3.68 -14.09
CA GLN A 53 4.27 -2.28 -14.30
C GLN A 53 2.90 -2.06 -13.70
N LEU A 54 2.80 -1.08 -12.84
CA LEU A 54 1.52 -0.73 -12.22
C LEU A 54 1.32 0.78 -12.17
N ARG A 55 0.07 1.19 -12.26
CA ARG A 55 -0.36 2.56 -12.04
C ARG A 55 -1.37 2.56 -10.88
N ALA A 56 -0.97 3.14 -9.75
CA ALA A 56 -1.76 3.13 -8.53
C ALA A 56 -2.98 4.07 -8.56
N ALA A 57 -2.95 5.10 -9.42
CA ALA A 57 -4.05 6.04 -9.64
C ALA A 57 -4.03 6.52 -11.09
N LYS A 58 -5.18 6.98 -11.59
CA LYS A 58 -5.37 7.40 -13.00
C LYS A 58 -4.33 8.41 -13.46
N ASP A 59 -3.97 9.36 -12.59
CA ASP A 59 -3.03 10.45 -12.88
C ASP A 59 -1.62 10.21 -12.31
N ALA A 60 -1.36 9.02 -11.74
CA ALA A 60 -0.04 8.66 -11.25
C ALA A 60 0.84 8.13 -12.40
N PRO A 61 2.16 8.39 -12.39
CA PRO A 61 3.08 7.76 -13.33
C PRO A 61 3.11 6.25 -13.13
N LEU A 62 3.50 5.54 -14.18
CA LEU A 62 3.74 4.09 -14.11
C LEU A 62 4.90 3.82 -13.14
N LEU A 63 4.68 2.92 -12.20
CA LEU A 63 5.70 2.35 -11.34
C LEU A 63 6.23 1.08 -11.99
N ASP A 64 7.51 1.07 -12.33
CA ASP A 64 8.18 -0.07 -12.96
C ASP A 64 8.98 -0.83 -11.90
N LEU A 65 8.48 -2.01 -11.52
CA LEU A 65 9.03 -2.85 -10.48
C LEU A 65 9.75 -4.06 -11.10
N GLN A 66 11.01 -4.22 -10.74
CA GLN A 66 11.77 -5.42 -11.06
C GLN A 66 11.30 -6.61 -10.21
N ARG A 67 10.92 -6.35 -8.94
CA ARG A 67 10.44 -7.35 -7.99
C ARG A 67 9.39 -6.76 -7.08
N PHE A 68 8.36 -7.55 -6.78
CA PHE A 68 7.31 -7.24 -5.82
C PHE A 68 6.84 -8.53 -5.13
N GLU A 69 7.07 -8.64 -3.82
CA GLU A 69 6.76 -9.85 -3.07
C GLU A 69 6.15 -9.52 -1.72
N GLY A 70 5.29 -10.41 -1.22
CA GLY A 70 4.70 -10.31 0.11
C GLY A 70 3.39 -11.08 0.20
N ARG A 71 2.82 -11.06 1.41
CA ARG A 71 1.47 -11.55 1.67
C ARG A 71 0.55 -10.37 1.89
N LEU A 72 -0.53 -10.30 1.12
CA LEU A 72 -1.59 -9.30 1.25
C LEU A 72 -2.84 -9.96 1.83
N VAL A 73 -3.48 -9.29 2.78
CA VAL A 73 -4.75 -9.72 3.36
C VAL A 73 -5.72 -8.56 3.33
N GLY A 74 -6.86 -8.75 2.72
CA GLY A 74 -7.99 -7.83 2.75
C GLY A 74 -9.17 -8.44 3.49
N LYS A 75 -9.77 -7.71 4.40
CA LYS A 75 -10.98 -8.10 5.12
C LYS A 75 -12.02 -7.00 5.00
N ARG A 76 -13.24 -7.38 4.65
CA ARG A 76 -14.40 -6.49 4.65
C ARG A 76 -15.30 -6.85 5.83
N PHE A 77 -15.78 -5.84 6.52
CA PHE A 77 -16.79 -5.95 7.56
C PHE A 77 -17.90 -4.92 7.34
N ALA A 78 -18.98 -4.98 8.12
CA ALA A 78 -20.18 -4.19 7.88
C ALA A 78 -19.92 -2.68 7.76
N GLU A 79 -18.96 -2.17 8.53
CA GLU A 79 -18.72 -0.73 8.67
C GLU A 79 -17.40 -0.27 8.02
N GLY A 80 -16.67 -1.16 7.31
CA GLY A 80 -15.39 -0.77 6.74
C GLY A 80 -14.56 -1.92 6.19
N TYR A 81 -13.26 -1.71 6.18
CA TYR A 81 -12.29 -2.70 5.70
C TYR A 81 -10.98 -2.66 6.49
N GLU A 82 -10.26 -3.76 6.43
CA GLU A 82 -8.90 -3.89 6.91
C GLU A 82 -8.03 -4.46 5.80
N ALA A 83 -6.86 -3.89 5.62
CA ALA A 83 -5.85 -4.37 4.70
C ALA A 83 -4.52 -4.56 5.45
N GLU A 84 -3.89 -5.71 5.24
CA GLU A 84 -2.57 -6.01 5.77
C GLU A 84 -1.63 -6.38 4.64
N ALA A 85 -0.37 -6.00 4.76
CA ALA A 85 0.72 -6.54 3.96
C ALA A 85 1.78 -7.05 4.92
N LYS A 86 2.24 -8.29 4.73
CA LYS A 86 3.29 -8.92 5.55
C LYS A 86 4.50 -9.23 4.72
N GLY A 87 5.67 -8.82 5.22
CA GLY A 87 6.95 -8.99 4.56
C GLY A 87 6.96 -8.35 3.16
N LEU A 88 6.23 -7.24 2.98
CA LEU A 88 6.19 -6.57 1.69
C LEU A 88 7.57 -6.03 1.34
N THR A 89 8.08 -6.47 0.21
CA THR A 89 9.32 -5.97 -0.37
C THR A 89 9.09 -5.61 -1.83
N LEU A 90 9.78 -4.59 -2.28
CA LEU A 90 9.81 -4.22 -3.68
C LEU A 90 11.16 -3.67 -4.10
N GLN A 91 11.42 -3.75 -5.38
CA GLN A 91 12.58 -3.12 -6.02
C GLN A 91 12.11 -2.53 -7.36
N THR A 92 12.35 -1.24 -7.53
CA THR A 92 12.08 -0.56 -8.81
C THR A 92 13.26 -0.75 -9.76
N ARG A 93 13.05 -0.50 -11.06
CA ARG A 93 14.14 -0.56 -12.06
C ARG A 93 15.14 0.58 -11.90
N ASP A 94 14.74 1.71 -11.38
CA ASP A 94 15.59 2.88 -11.08
C ASP A 94 16.34 2.76 -9.75
N GLY A 95 16.22 1.62 -9.06
CA GLY A 95 17.06 1.25 -7.92
C GLY A 95 16.45 1.55 -6.54
N VAL A 96 15.23 2.06 -6.45
CA VAL A 96 14.54 2.21 -5.16
C VAL A 96 14.23 0.82 -4.61
N ARG A 97 14.55 0.59 -3.34
CA ARG A 97 14.30 -0.68 -2.66
C ARG A 97 13.55 -0.43 -1.36
N LEU A 98 12.49 -1.18 -1.15
CA LEU A 98 11.81 -1.30 0.13
C LEU A 98 12.17 -2.66 0.74
N ASP A 99 12.83 -2.63 1.90
CA ASP A 99 13.11 -3.83 2.69
C ASP A 99 11.81 -4.45 3.23
N PRO A 100 11.81 -5.74 3.57
CA PRO A 100 10.63 -6.42 4.07
C PRO A 100 9.97 -5.64 5.22
N THR A 101 8.75 -5.22 5.01
CA THR A 101 8.00 -4.36 5.94
C THR A 101 6.56 -4.85 6.06
N ASP A 102 6.04 -4.83 7.28
CA ASP A 102 4.64 -5.12 7.55
C ASP A 102 3.85 -3.81 7.60
N PHE A 103 2.68 -3.82 6.95
CA PHE A 103 1.72 -2.72 6.96
C PHE A 103 0.36 -3.22 7.40
N ARG A 104 -0.38 -2.38 8.09
CA ARG A 104 -1.79 -2.58 8.38
C ARG A 104 -2.53 -1.26 8.26
N LEU A 105 -3.65 -1.30 7.57
CA LEU A 105 -4.61 -0.20 7.45
C LEU A 105 -5.99 -0.72 7.86
N ARG A 106 -6.64 -0.03 8.77
CA ARG A 106 -8.04 -0.24 9.11
C ARG A 106 -8.80 1.06 8.88
N TRP A 107 -9.93 0.96 8.22
CA TRP A 107 -10.80 2.09 7.99
C TRP A 107 -12.25 1.72 8.29
N GLU A 108 -12.93 2.61 8.99
CA GLU A 108 -14.35 2.51 9.36
C GLU A 108 -15.11 3.70 8.80
N ALA A 109 -16.20 3.41 8.09
CA ALA A 109 -17.09 4.42 7.53
C ALA A 109 -17.77 5.26 8.61
N PRO A 110 -18.17 6.50 8.30
CA PRO A 110 -18.98 7.29 9.20
C PRO A 110 -20.34 6.61 9.42
N ALA A 111 -20.88 6.77 10.62
CA ALA A 111 -22.24 6.35 10.99
C ALA A 111 -22.99 7.56 11.58
N ALA A 112 -24.29 7.42 11.88
CA ALA A 112 -25.16 8.54 12.27
C ALA A 112 -24.56 9.45 13.36
N ASN A 113 -23.82 8.88 14.33
CA ASN A 113 -23.21 9.63 15.45
C ASN A 113 -21.70 9.38 15.58
N ARG A 114 -21.05 8.89 14.52
CA ARG A 114 -19.62 8.58 14.52
C ARG A 114 -18.97 9.01 13.21
N LEU A 115 -17.89 9.76 13.35
CA LEU A 115 -17.04 10.12 12.21
C LEU A 115 -16.34 8.89 11.64
N ALA A 116 -15.93 8.99 10.39
CA ALA A 116 -15.00 8.05 9.80
C ALA A 116 -13.74 7.94 10.67
N ARG A 117 -13.20 6.75 10.81
CA ARG A 117 -11.98 6.48 11.58
C ARG A 117 -11.01 5.65 10.76
N GLY A 118 -9.75 6.04 10.82
CA GLY A 118 -8.66 5.26 10.22
C GLY A 118 -7.56 4.97 11.23
N GLU A 119 -6.94 3.81 11.05
CA GLU A 119 -5.75 3.39 11.78
C GLU A 119 -4.74 2.84 10.78
N PHE A 120 -3.49 3.22 10.92
CA PHE A 120 -2.39 2.73 10.10
C PHE A 120 -1.22 2.33 11.00
N SER A 121 -0.57 1.22 10.67
CA SER A 121 0.69 0.85 11.30
C SER A 121 1.69 0.29 10.29
N ALA A 122 2.97 0.46 10.59
CA ALA A 122 4.06 -0.14 9.83
C ALA A 122 5.19 -0.53 10.77
N SER A 123 5.80 -1.69 10.53
CA SER A 123 6.95 -2.18 11.33
C SER A 123 8.20 -1.33 11.10
N GLY A 124 8.40 -0.84 9.88
CA GLY A 124 9.47 0.05 9.53
C GLY A 124 9.27 0.70 8.17
N LEU A 125 9.64 1.96 8.05
CA LEU A 125 9.57 2.72 6.81
C LEU A 125 10.96 3.28 6.50
N ASP A 126 11.53 2.90 5.36
CA ASP A 126 12.68 3.60 4.81
C ASP A 126 12.19 4.89 4.14
N LEU A 127 12.63 6.03 4.70
CA LEU A 127 12.15 7.33 4.25
C LEU A 127 12.71 7.71 2.88
N ALA A 128 13.91 7.25 2.51
CA ALA A 128 14.47 7.48 1.19
C ALA A 128 13.71 6.68 0.13
N ALA A 129 13.36 5.40 0.43
CA ALA A 129 12.52 4.59 -0.44
C ALA A 129 11.13 5.20 -0.63
N LEU A 130 10.50 5.67 0.46
CA LEU A 130 9.19 6.35 0.37
C LEU A 130 9.28 7.64 -0.45
N THR A 131 10.36 8.41 -0.33
CA THR A 131 10.60 9.61 -1.14
C THR A 131 10.69 9.25 -2.63
N GLY A 132 11.45 8.20 -2.97
CA GLY A 132 11.56 7.72 -4.35
C GLY A 132 10.23 7.24 -4.94
N LEU A 133 9.37 6.65 -4.11
CA LEU A 133 8.06 6.14 -4.52
C LEU A 133 6.95 7.20 -4.48
N ALA A 134 7.16 8.36 -3.85
CA ALA A 134 6.12 9.34 -3.56
C ALA A 134 5.36 9.83 -4.81
N ALA A 135 6.04 9.92 -5.96
CA ALA A 135 5.43 10.31 -7.22
C ALA A 135 4.37 9.30 -7.70
N ASN A 136 4.56 8.01 -7.40
CA ASN A 136 3.72 6.90 -7.84
C ASN A 136 2.59 6.58 -6.85
N LEU A 137 2.64 7.14 -5.63
CA LEU A 137 1.62 6.92 -4.62
C LEU A 137 0.44 7.91 -4.81
N PRO A 138 -0.80 7.50 -4.46
CA PRO A 138 -1.97 8.35 -4.52
C PRO A 138 -2.00 9.36 -3.35
N LEU A 139 -0.97 10.21 -3.28
CA LEU A 139 -0.82 11.22 -2.25
C LEU A 139 -1.39 12.57 -2.73
N ASP A 140 -1.89 13.37 -1.78
CA ASP A 140 -2.23 14.76 -2.05
C ASP A 140 -1.02 15.50 -2.67
N PRO A 141 -1.21 16.34 -3.71
CA PRO A 141 -0.12 17.05 -4.38
C PRO A 141 0.74 17.88 -3.43
N LYS A 142 0.16 18.53 -2.42
CA LYS A 142 0.89 19.31 -1.40
C LYS A 142 1.78 18.43 -0.53
N VAL A 143 1.29 17.24 -0.17
CA VAL A 143 2.05 16.25 0.61
C VAL A 143 3.21 15.73 -0.22
N ARG A 144 2.98 15.39 -1.49
CA ARG A 144 4.01 14.94 -2.43
C ARG A 144 5.10 15.99 -2.61
N GLN A 145 4.72 17.24 -2.79
CA GLN A 145 5.66 18.37 -2.92
C GLN A 145 6.51 18.54 -1.65
N LYS A 146 5.90 18.47 -0.47
CA LYS A 146 6.65 18.54 0.80
C LYS A 146 7.64 17.40 0.96
N ILE A 147 7.26 16.17 0.63
CA ILE A 147 8.16 15.01 0.65
C ILE A 147 9.34 15.24 -0.30
N ALA A 148 9.09 15.72 -1.51
CA ALA A 148 10.15 16.01 -2.47
C ALA A 148 11.09 17.12 -2.00
N THR A 149 10.57 18.19 -1.41
CA THR A 149 11.37 19.33 -0.91
C THR A 149 12.23 18.93 0.29
N TRP A 150 11.66 18.23 1.26
CA TRP A 150 12.40 17.85 2.47
C TRP A 150 13.32 16.65 2.26
N ALA A 151 13.06 15.84 1.23
CA ALA A 151 13.82 14.65 0.87
C ALA A 151 14.26 13.84 2.11
N PRO A 152 13.31 13.42 2.97
CA PRO A 152 13.63 12.79 4.23
C PRO A 152 14.42 11.50 4.01
N ARG A 153 15.40 11.24 4.90
CA ARG A 153 16.23 10.04 4.90
C ARG A 153 16.26 9.44 6.30
N GLY A 154 16.59 8.17 6.38
CA GLY A 154 16.62 7.41 7.62
C GLY A 154 15.46 6.44 7.71
N ARG A 155 15.22 5.89 8.88
CA ARG A 155 14.17 4.90 9.13
C ARG A 155 13.19 5.40 10.19
N LEU A 156 11.93 5.14 9.96
CA LEU A 156 10.87 5.33 10.94
C LEU A 156 10.35 3.96 11.33
N LEU A 157 10.50 3.59 12.61
CA LEU A 157 10.16 2.28 13.17
C LEU A 157 8.90 2.36 14.02
N ASP A 158 8.20 1.24 14.15
CA ASP A 158 7.03 1.09 15.03
C ASP A 158 5.99 2.19 14.80
N VAL A 159 5.73 2.47 13.52
CA VAL A 159 4.79 3.52 13.13
C VAL A 159 3.38 3.13 13.50
N ALA A 160 2.67 4.01 14.17
CA ALA A 160 1.24 3.91 14.41
C ALA A 160 0.59 5.29 14.21
N ALA A 161 -0.39 5.34 13.34
CA ALA A 161 -1.20 6.53 13.08
C ALA A 161 -2.67 6.21 13.26
N SER A 162 -3.41 7.15 13.80
CA SER A 162 -4.87 7.09 13.88
C SER A 162 -5.45 8.45 13.59
N TRP A 163 -6.62 8.47 12.97
CA TRP A 163 -7.33 9.71 12.65
C TRP A 163 -8.84 9.55 12.67
N THR A 164 -9.54 10.67 12.82
CA THR A 164 -10.98 10.76 12.63
C THR A 164 -11.31 11.82 11.58
N GLY A 165 -12.39 11.62 10.84
CA GLY A 165 -12.76 12.44 9.69
C GLY A 165 -12.41 11.79 8.37
N GLU A 166 -12.89 12.35 7.29
CA GLU A 166 -12.64 11.87 5.93
C GLU A 166 -11.29 12.37 5.39
N ALA A 167 -10.78 11.69 4.35
CA ALA A 167 -9.58 12.14 3.65
C ALA A 167 -9.78 13.55 3.09
N GLY A 168 -8.92 14.50 3.49
CA GLY A 168 -9.04 15.92 3.13
C GLY A 168 -9.79 16.79 4.15
N ALA A 169 -10.50 16.19 5.13
CA ALA A 169 -11.23 16.87 6.20
C ALA A 169 -11.00 16.19 7.55
N LEU A 170 -9.74 15.95 7.91
CA LEU A 170 -9.38 15.32 9.17
C LEU A 170 -9.74 16.25 10.34
N GLN A 171 -10.44 15.69 11.33
CA GLN A 171 -10.79 16.42 12.56
C GLN A 171 -9.78 16.19 13.69
N SER A 172 -9.22 15.01 13.75
CA SER A 172 -8.13 14.70 14.66
C SER A 172 -7.17 13.69 14.05
N TRP A 173 -5.92 13.74 14.47
CA TRP A 173 -4.93 12.74 14.10
C TRP A 173 -3.89 12.58 15.20
N LYS A 174 -3.32 11.39 15.27
CA LYS A 174 -2.23 11.05 16.19
C LYS A 174 -1.24 10.15 15.44
N VAL A 175 0.03 10.48 15.55
CA VAL A 175 1.11 9.66 14.98
C VAL A 175 2.13 9.36 16.06
N LYS A 176 2.60 8.12 16.10
CA LYS A 176 3.70 7.65 16.93
C LYS A 176 4.70 6.90 16.07
N GLY A 177 5.96 6.92 16.46
CA GLY A 177 7.01 6.18 15.78
C GLY A 177 8.36 6.54 16.39
N ARG A 178 9.38 5.78 16.02
CA ARG A 178 10.75 6.00 16.45
C ARG A 178 11.63 6.25 15.24
N PHE A 179 12.32 7.39 15.23
CA PHE A 179 13.25 7.73 14.15
C PHE A 179 14.63 7.14 14.41
N GLU A 180 15.23 6.58 13.37
CA GLU A 180 16.63 6.21 13.32
C GLU A 180 17.32 6.94 12.17
N ARG A 181 18.43 7.64 12.50
CA ARG A 181 19.27 8.38 11.53
C ARG A 181 18.46 9.34 10.63
N LEU A 182 17.54 10.06 11.23
CA LEU A 182 16.73 11.04 10.50
C LEU A 182 17.63 12.13 9.90
N GLY A 183 17.56 12.31 8.61
CA GLY A 183 18.12 13.43 7.85
C GLY A 183 17.03 14.13 7.05
N LEU A 184 17.11 15.45 6.98
CA LEU A 184 16.22 16.30 6.19
C LEU A 184 17.07 17.28 5.42
N VAL A 185 16.66 17.62 4.21
CA VAL A 185 17.18 18.77 3.48
C VAL A 185 16.40 20.00 3.96
N LEU A 186 17.10 20.91 4.62
CA LEU A 186 16.51 22.20 4.98
C LEU A 186 16.64 23.12 3.76
N ALA A 187 15.52 23.62 3.26
CA ALA A 187 15.48 24.60 2.17
C ALA A 187 15.73 26.02 2.71
#